data_8ce25653ea75e55b0a7f6885ea99e81e
#
_entry.id   8ce25653ea75e55b0a7f6885ea99e81e
#
_cell.length_a   1.000
_cell.length_b   1.000
_cell.length_c   1.000
_cell.angle_alpha   90.00
_cell.angle_beta   90.00
_cell.angle_gamma   90.00
#
_symmetry.space_group_name_H-M   'P 1'
#
loop_
_entity.id
_entity.type
_entity.pdbx_description
1 polymer ?
#
loop_
_entity_poly.entity_id
_entity_poly.type
_entity_poly.pdbx_seq_one_letter_code
_entity_poly.pdbx_strand_id
1 'polypeptide(L)'
;NIEIQTTITSPPYFDMKDYGSENQVGYGQIYEDYLNDLQNIFGQILKITKDDGTLWIIIDTFKRNNQVVSLPFDLANKLKDIGWFLQDIIIWKKDKTVPWSTNGFMQRKFEYILFFSKSPKYKSNKDKVRIYDTSQLKKWWVKYPERYNPKGKALDEIWEFPIPVQGSWGDEYIRHFCPLPKELVATMIQISTDENDIILDPFAGSGTVLTQSAYMKRNYIGFELNNEYIKMFENYIKRTIKKYRKEYELLEQLWGTERNVY
;
A
#
# COMPACT_ATOMS: atom_id res chain seq x y z
N ASN A 1 12.31 14.35 17.95
CA ASN A 1 11.42 14.48 16.81
C ASN A 1 11.32 13.14 16.10
N ILE A 2 10.09 12.66 15.86
CA ILE A 2 9.83 11.45 15.05
C ILE A 2 9.79 11.90 13.58
N GLU A 3 10.57 11.23 12.73
CA GLU A 3 10.56 11.46 11.28
C GLU A 3 10.15 10.18 10.56
N ILE A 4 9.12 10.29 9.72
CA ILE A 4 8.55 9.17 8.97
C ILE A 4 9.29 9.00 7.66
N GLN A 5 9.73 7.78 7.35
CA GLN A 5 10.35 7.47 6.06
C GLN A 5 9.31 7.26 4.97
N THR A 6 8.24 6.54 5.29
CA THR A 6 7.14 6.36 4.34
C THR A 6 5.80 6.24 5.05
N THR A 7 4.75 6.75 4.40
CA THR A 7 3.37 6.50 4.76
C THR A 7 2.78 5.55 3.71
N ILE A 8 2.12 4.48 4.16
CA ILE A 8 1.39 3.53 3.31
C ILE A 8 -0.01 3.40 3.90
N THR A 9 -1.03 3.70 3.12
CA THR A 9 -2.39 3.76 3.68
C THR A 9 -3.48 3.58 2.63
N SER A 10 -4.67 3.21 3.08
CA SER A 10 -5.91 3.20 2.31
C SER A 10 -6.97 3.96 3.10
N PRO A 11 -7.18 5.26 2.82
CA PRO A 11 -8.18 6.06 3.52
C PRO A 11 -9.61 5.57 3.20
N PRO A 12 -10.62 5.91 4.00
CA PRO A 12 -12.01 5.65 3.65
C PRO A 12 -12.36 6.25 2.28
N TYR A 13 -13.12 5.51 1.45
CA TYR A 13 -13.54 5.97 0.12
C TYR A 13 -14.83 6.78 0.23
N PHE A 14 -14.74 7.97 0.84
CA PHE A 14 -15.85 8.87 1.11
C PHE A 14 -16.95 8.19 1.97
N ASP A 15 -18.21 8.34 1.63
CA ASP A 15 -19.37 7.82 2.35
C ASP A 15 -19.76 6.38 1.97
N MET A 16 -18.84 5.63 1.34
CA MET A 16 -19.10 4.27 0.89
C MET A 16 -19.32 3.28 2.04
N LYS A 17 -18.86 3.62 3.25
CA LYS A 17 -18.95 2.73 4.40
C LYS A 17 -18.99 3.47 5.74
N ASP A 18 -19.93 3.04 6.59
CA ASP A 18 -19.95 3.38 8.00
C ASP A 18 -19.05 2.43 8.79
N TYR A 19 -18.04 2.99 9.48
CA TYR A 19 -17.15 2.26 10.38
C TYR A 19 -17.60 2.35 11.84
N GLY A 20 -18.75 3.02 12.12
CA GLY A 20 -19.34 3.10 13.43
C GLY A 20 -18.69 4.09 14.39
N SER A 21 -18.03 5.12 13.87
CA SER A 21 -17.42 6.19 14.68
C SER A 21 -17.96 7.56 14.25
N GLU A 22 -18.38 8.38 15.22
CA GLU A 22 -18.86 9.75 14.96
C GLU A 22 -17.79 10.67 14.35
N ASN A 23 -16.50 10.37 14.57
CA ASN A 23 -15.37 11.13 14.04
C ASN A 23 -14.78 10.52 12.77
N GLN A 24 -15.49 9.66 12.11
CA GLN A 24 -15.06 9.00 10.88
C GLN A 24 -14.97 10.01 9.73
N VAL A 25 -13.84 10.01 9.04
CA VAL A 25 -13.64 10.80 7.82
C VAL A 25 -14.47 10.21 6.68
N GLY A 26 -15.25 11.04 5.99
CA GLY A 26 -16.00 10.73 4.77
C GLY A 26 -17.48 10.42 4.99
N TYR A 27 -17.86 9.66 6.00
CA TYR A 27 -19.25 9.26 6.19
C TYR A 27 -20.13 10.42 6.65
N GLY A 28 -21.20 10.68 5.86
CA GLY A 28 -22.13 11.78 6.17
C GLY A 28 -21.61 13.18 5.84
N GLN A 29 -20.42 13.31 5.27
CA GLN A 29 -19.81 14.58 4.90
C GLN A 29 -20.21 15.02 3.48
N ILE A 30 -20.01 16.32 3.19
CA ILE A 30 -19.96 16.84 1.84
C ILE A 30 -18.63 16.39 1.21
N TYR A 31 -18.62 16.05 -0.07
CA TYR A 31 -17.44 15.51 -0.76
C TYR A 31 -16.22 16.44 -0.68
N GLU A 32 -16.43 17.74 -0.80
CA GLU A 32 -15.35 18.73 -0.70
C GLU A 32 -14.76 18.80 0.72
N ASP A 33 -15.61 18.68 1.76
CA ASP A 33 -15.15 18.68 3.15
C ASP A 33 -14.30 17.43 3.44
N TYR A 34 -14.73 16.28 2.93
CA TYR A 34 -13.94 15.04 3.00
C TYR A 34 -12.57 15.18 2.33
N LEU A 35 -12.50 15.79 1.13
CA LEU A 35 -11.22 16.02 0.46
C LEU A 35 -10.33 17.00 1.24
N ASN A 36 -10.92 18.02 1.86
CA ASN A 36 -10.21 18.96 2.70
C ASN A 36 -9.67 18.31 3.99
N ASP A 37 -10.45 17.42 4.60
CA ASP A 37 -9.99 16.65 5.76
C ASP A 37 -8.80 15.75 5.40
N LEU A 38 -8.86 15.04 4.27
CA LEU A 38 -7.72 14.26 3.78
C LEU A 38 -6.51 15.14 3.47
N GLN A 39 -6.73 16.29 2.83
CA GLN A 39 -5.66 17.25 2.55
C GLN A 39 -5.00 17.73 3.85
N ASN A 40 -5.78 18.03 4.89
CA ASN A 40 -5.27 18.43 6.19
C ASN A 40 -4.45 17.31 6.85
N ILE A 41 -4.95 16.08 6.86
CA ILE A 41 -4.25 14.91 7.41
C ILE A 41 -2.91 14.72 6.70
N PHE A 42 -2.92 14.64 5.37
CA PHE A 42 -1.69 14.46 4.60
C PHE A 42 -0.75 15.68 4.63
N GLY A 43 -1.29 16.87 4.90
CA GLY A 43 -0.49 18.08 5.17
C GLY A 43 0.26 18.00 6.51
N GLN A 44 -0.34 17.44 7.56
CA GLN A 44 0.37 17.16 8.81
C GLN A 44 1.45 16.08 8.62
N ILE A 45 1.12 15.02 7.86
CA ILE A 45 2.06 13.95 7.55
C ILE A 45 3.28 14.48 6.78
N LEU A 46 3.07 15.38 5.82
CA LEU A 46 4.16 16.01 5.07
C LEU A 46 5.20 16.68 5.98
N LYS A 47 4.74 17.33 7.06
CA LYS A 47 5.63 18.03 8.01
C LYS A 47 6.56 17.10 8.78
N ILE A 48 6.10 15.90 9.08
CA ILE A 48 6.86 14.88 9.84
C ILE A 48 7.53 13.83 8.95
N THR A 49 7.35 13.90 7.64
CA THR A 49 8.01 13.04 6.66
C THR A 49 9.43 13.52 6.41
N LYS A 50 10.41 12.60 6.33
CA LYS A 50 11.79 12.91 5.95
C LYS A 50 11.84 13.56 4.57
N ASP A 51 12.87 14.34 4.27
CA ASP A 51 12.99 15.05 2.99
C ASP A 51 13.09 14.08 1.79
N ASP A 52 13.64 12.89 2.00
CA ASP A 52 13.64 11.80 1.01
C ASP A 52 12.49 10.82 1.17
N GLY A 53 11.50 11.15 2.02
CA GLY A 53 10.39 10.28 2.36
C GLY A 53 9.31 10.23 1.30
N THR A 54 8.43 9.23 1.41
CA THR A 54 7.40 8.89 0.41
C THR A 54 6.03 8.66 1.02
N LEU A 55 5.00 8.69 0.16
CA LEU A 55 3.61 8.43 0.53
C LEU A 55 2.96 7.54 -0.54
N TRP A 56 2.32 6.46 -0.11
CA TRP A 56 1.56 5.54 -0.93
C TRP A 56 0.10 5.54 -0.48
N ILE A 57 -0.81 5.83 -1.40
CA ILE A 57 -2.25 5.84 -1.12
C ILE A 57 -2.93 4.84 -2.04
N ILE A 58 -3.54 3.82 -1.46
CA ILE A 58 -4.41 2.86 -2.16
C ILE A 58 -5.83 3.40 -2.10
N ILE A 59 -6.43 3.67 -3.26
CA ILE A 59 -7.72 4.34 -3.35
C ILE A 59 -8.40 3.99 -4.68
N ASP A 60 -9.74 4.03 -4.71
CA ASP A 60 -10.48 3.75 -5.93
C ASP A 60 -11.51 4.86 -6.24
N THR A 61 -11.94 4.90 -7.49
CA THR A 61 -13.11 5.67 -7.89
C THR A 61 -14.37 5.02 -7.30
N PHE A 62 -15.45 5.75 -7.19
CA PHE A 62 -16.76 5.18 -6.84
C PHE A 62 -17.85 5.76 -7.73
N LYS A 63 -19.07 5.21 -7.63
CA LYS A 63 -20.22 5.75 -8.37
C LYS A 63 -21.20 6.41 -7.44
N ARG A 64 -21.66 7.61 -7.83
CA ARG A 64 -22.72 8.36 -7.17
C ARG A 64 -23.63 8.95 -8.25
N ASN A 65 -24.94 8.81 -8.08
CA ASN A 65 -25.94 9.30 -9.06
C ASN A 65 -25.63 8.84 -10.49
N ASN A 66 -25.29 7.57 -10.68
CA ASN A 66 -24.92 6.95 -11.97
C ASN A 66 -23.67 7.52 -12.65
N GLN A 67 -22.91 8.38 -11.99
CA GLN A 67 -21.67 8.95 -12.49
C GLN A 67 -20.46 8.42 -11.71
N VAL A 68 -19.30 8.37 -12.35
CA VAL A 68 -18.04 8.04 -11.71
C VAL A 68 -17.52 9.30 -11.00
N VAL A 69 -17.23 9.17 -9.71
CA VAL A 69 -16.48 10.18 -8.94
C VAL A 69 -15.00 9.82 -9.01
N SER A 70 -14.19 10.75 -9.48
CA SER A 70 -12.77 10.57 -9.79
C SER A 70 -11.87 10.76 -8.55
N LEU A 71 -12.28 10.26 -7.40
CA LEU A 71 -11.63 10.45 -6.11
C LEU A 71 -10.09 10.33 -6.13
N PRO A 72 -9.45 9.34 -6.80
CA PRO A 72 -7.99 9.28 -6.83
C PRO A 72 -7.34 10.54 -7.43
N PHE A 73 -7.92 11.07 -8.47
CA PHE A 73 -7.38 12.24 -9.18
C PHE A 73 -7.69 13.56 -8.45
N ASP A 74 -8.88 13.66 -7.85
CA ASP A 74 -9.27 14.82 -7.04
C ASP A 74 -8.35 14.92 -5.81
N LEU A 75 -8.11 13.80 -5.12
CA LEU A 75 -7.17 13.74 -4.00
C LEU A 75 -5.73 14.03 -4.46
N ALA A 76 -5.30 13.47 -5.58
CA ALA A 76 -3.95 13.72 -6.10
C ALA A 76 -3.71 15.21 -6.33
N ASN A 77 -4.68 15.95 -6.88
CA ASN A 77 -4.57 17.39 -7.07
C ASN A 77 -4.49 18.13 -5.72
N LYS A 78 -5.38 17.81 -4.76
CA LYS A 78 -5.33 18.40 -3.40
C LYS A 78 -3.97 18.20 -2.73
N LEU A 79 -3.33 17.03 -2.89
CA LEU A 79 -2.04 16.75 -2.28
C LEU A 79 -0.88 17.47 -2.99
N LYS A 80 -0.94 17.63 -4.30
CA LYS A 80 0.02 18.46 -5.05
C LYS A 80 -0.02 19.92 -4.60
N ASP A 81 -1.20 20.46 -4.33
CA ASP A 81 -1.39 21.84 -3.89
C ASP A 81 -0.72 22.13 -2.54
N ILE A 82 -0.54 21.12 -1.68
CA ILE A 82 0.14 21.25 -0.38
C ILE A 82 1.61 20.85 -0.40
N GLY A 83 2.16 20.49 -1.56
CA GLY A 83 3.60 20.27 -1.75
C GLY A 83 4.05 18.83 -1.89
N TRP A 84 3.14 17.84 -1.97
CA TRP A 84 3.50 16.48 -2.36
C TRP A 84 3.81 16.39 -3.86
N PHE A 85 4.86 15.69 -4.24
CA PHE A 85 5.22 15.41 -5.63
C PHE A 85 4.63 14.08 -6.05
N LEU A 86 3.64 14.09 -6.94
CA LEU A 86 3.10 12.84 -7.53
C LEU A 86 4.16 12.24 -8.45
N GLN A 87 4.66 11.05 -8.11
CA GLN A 87 5.72 10.36 -8.82
C GLN A 87 5.18 9.34 -9.82
N ASP A 88 4.09 8.64 -9.44
CA ASP A 88 3.52 7.59 -10.27
C ASP A 88 2.06 7.31 -9.92
N ILE A 89 1.31 6.74 -10.86
CA ILE A 89 -0.04 6.20 -10.68
C ILE A 89 -0.01 4.74 -11.11
N ILE A 90 -0.12 3.85 -10.16
CA ILE A 90 0.01 2.41 -10.36
C ILE A 90 -1.39 1.78 -10.28
N ILE A 91 -1.64 0.79 -11.11
CA ILE A 91 -2.87 0.00 -11.11
C ILE A 91 -2.63 -1.30 -10.35
N TRP A 92 -3.28 -1.46 -9.21
CA TRP A 92 -3.35 -2.77 -8.56
C TRP A 92 -4.48 -3.59 -9.17
N LYS A 93 -4.11 -4.54 -10.03
CA LYS A 93 -5.03 -5.48 -10.66
C LYS A 93 -5.32 -6.64 -9.71
N LYS A 94 -6.60 -6.90 -9.47
CA LYS A 94 -7.11 -7.95 -8.58
C LYS A 94 -7.37 -9.24 -9.36
N ASP A 95 -7.13 -10.39 -8.72
CA ASP A 95 -7.39 -11.71 -9.30
C ASP A 95 -8.89 -12.05 -9.36
N LYS A 96 -9.65 -11.60 -8.37
CA LYS A 96 -11.08 -11.90 -8.19
C LYS A 96 -11.91 -10.64 -8.07
N THR A 97 -13.16 -10.74 -8.46
CA THR A 97 -14.19 -9.74 -8.20
C THR A 97 -15.47 -10.47 -7.82
N VAL A 98 -16.39 -9.76 -7.19
CA VAL A 98 -17.75 -10.28 -7.00
C VAL A 98 -18.36 -10.54 -8.38
N PRO A 99 -18.83 -11.78 -8.67
CA PRO A 99 -19.20 -12.20 -10.03
C PRO A 99 -20.42 -11.48 -10.61
N TRP A 100 -21.22 -10.82 -9.79
CA TRP A 100 -22.37 -10.04 -10.25
C TRP A 100 -22.02 -8.57 -10.37
N SER A 101 -22.12 -8.05 -11.57
CA SER A 101 -22.26 -6.61 -11.74
C SER A 101 -23.72 -6.24 -11.52
N THR A 102 -23.99 -5.38 -10.57
CA THR A 102 -25.31 -4.81 -10.43
C THR A 102 -25.54 -3.76 -11.52
N ASN A 103 -26.72 -3.78 -12.15
CA ASN A 103 -27.22 -2.71 -13.01
C ASN A 103 -26.36 -2.39 -14.25
N GLY A 104 -25.80 -3.40 -14.92
CA GLY A 104 -25.13 -3.21 -16.21
C GLY A 104 -23.78 -2.47 -16.15
N PHE A 105 -23.18 -2.29 -14.97
CA PHE A 105 -21.85 -1.72 -14.83
C PHE A 105 -20.77 -2.78 -15.05
N MET A 106 -19.62 -2.33 -15.55
CA MET A 106 -18.45 -3.20 -15.66
C MET A 106 -17.93 -3.60 -14.27
N GLN A 107 -17.42 -4.82 -14.17
CA GLN A 107 -16.79 -5.32 -12.95
C GLN A 107 -15.53 -4.53 -12.63
N ARG A 108 -15.36 -4.16 -11.37
CA ARG A 108 -14.19 -3.44 -10.88
C ARG A 108 -13.09 -4.44 -10.55
N LYS A 109 -12.04 -4.46 -11.37
CA LYS A 109 -10.91 -5.40 -11.23
C LYS A 109 -9.61 -4.77 -10.77
N PHE A 110 -9.59 -3.50 -10.46
CA PHE A 110 -8.39 -2.81 -10.03
C PHE A 110 -8.70 -1.72 -9.02
N GLU A 111 -7.67 -1.27 -8.32
CA GLU A 111 -7.63 -0.04 -7.55
C GLU A 111 -6.42 0.79 -7.98
N TYR A 112 -6.44 2.08 -7.69
CA TYR A 112 -5.31 2.97 -7.93
C TYR A 112 -4.38 2.97 -6.73
N ILE A 113 -3.09 3.06 -7.01
CA ILE A 113 -2.07 3.35 -6.02
C ILE A 113 -1.40 4.65 -6.45
N LEU A 114 -1.60 5.70 -5.66
CA LEU A 114 -0.96 6.97 -5.87
C LEU A 114 0.37 6.97 -5.13
N PHE A 115 1.46 7.19 -5.84
CA PHE A 115 2.79 7.25 -5.27
C PHE A 115 3.32 8.68 -5.28
N PHE A 116 3.60 9.20 -4.09
CA PHE A 116 4.14 10.54 -3.89
C PHE A 116 5.48 10.50 -3.17
N SER A 117 6.23 11.60 -3.32
CA SER A 117 7.40 11.91 -2.50
C SER A 117 7.30 13.31 -1.91
N LYS A 118 8.03 13.56 -0.83
CA LYS A 118 8.14 14.90 -0.24
C LYS A 118 9.01 15.83 -1.06
N SER A 119 9.98 15.31 -1.79
CA SER A 119 10.89 16.08 -2.63
C SER A 119 11.19 15.35 -3.95
N PRO A 120 11.76 16.03 -4.95
CA PRO A 120 12.19 15.37 -6.20
C PRO A 120 13.25 14.30 -6.00
N LYS A 121 14.04 14.38 -4.92
CA LYS A 121 15.02 13.37 -4.54
C LYS A 121 14.47 12.57 -3.37
N TYR A 122 14.05 11.36 -3.63
CA TYR A 122 13.44 10.48 -2.64
C TYR A 122 14.11 9.11 -2.60
N LYS A 123 13.98 8.42 -1.48
CA LYS A 123 14.48 7.06 -1.30
C LYS A 123 13.70 6.12 -2.23
N SER A 124 14.44 5.43 -3.11
CA SER A 124 13.84 4.50 -4.08
C SER A 124 14.74 3.28 -4.29
N ASN A 125 14.41 2.21 -3.61
CA ASN A 125 15.12 0.92 -3.69
C ASN A 125 14.52 0.01 -4.76
N LYS A 126 14.16 0.54 -5.95
CA LYS A 126 13.47 -0.22 -7.03
C LYS A 126 14.19 -1.49 -7.44
N ASP A 127 15.50 -1.57 -7.26
CA ASP A 127 16.27 -2.77 -7.55
C ASP A 127 15.95 -3.95 -6.63
N LYS A 128 15.42 -3.71 -5.41
CA LYS A 128 15.03 -4.78 -4.47
C LYS A 128 13.78 -5.56 -4.92
N VAL A 129 12.97 -4.97 -5.80
CA VAL A 129 11.69 -5.52 -6.26
C VAL A 129 11.69 -5.89 -7.75
N ARG A 130 12.87 -5.99 -8.38
CA ARG A 130 12.98 -6.41 -9.78
C ARG A 130 12.51 -7.85 -9.95
N ILE A 131 11.81 -8.08 -11.07
CA ILE A 131 11.35 -9.41 -11.46
C ILE A 131 12.51 -10.12 -12.15
N TYR A 132 12.96 -11.22 -11.57
CA TYR A 132 13.99 -12.07 -12.11
C TYR A 132 13.35 -13.32 -12.74
N ASP A 133 13.09 -13.25 -14.06
CA ASP A 133 12.62 -14.38 -14.86
C ASP A 133 13.67 -14.72 -15.93
N THR A 134 14.38 -15.81 -15.71
CA THR A 134 15.46 -16.26 -16.60
C THR A 134 15.00 -16.51 -18.02
N SER A 135 13.76 -16.95 -18.24
CA SER A 135 13.21 -17.23 -19.57
C SER A 135 12.93 -15.96 -20.36
N GLN A 136 12.39 -14.93 -19.68
CA GLN A 136 12.15 -13.62 -20.29
C GLN A 136 13.42 -12.81 -20.45
N LEU A 137 14.30 -12.81 -19.45
CA LEU A 137 15.61 -12.15 -19.53
C LEU A 137 16.42 -12.64 -20.71
N LYS A 138 16.47 -13.96 -20.97
CA LYS A 138 17.17 -14.53 -22.11
C LYS A 138 16.63 -14.03 -23.45
N LYS A 139 15.31 -13.95 -23.62
CA LYS A 139 14.68 -13.40 -24.83
C LYS A 139 15.03 -11.93 -25.06
N TRP A 140 14.99 -11.13 -23.98
CA TRP A 140 15.32 -9.72 -24.03
C TRP A 140 16.78 -9.47 -24.28
N TRP A 141 17.68 -10.23 -23.65
CA TRP A 141 19.11 -10.11 -23.85
C TRP A 141 19.52 -10.38 -25.31
N VAL A 142 18.99 -11.44 -25.90
CA VAL A 142 19.27 -11.78 -27.29
C VAL A 142 18.78 -10.72 -28.28
N LYS A 143 17.60 -10.12 -28.00
CA LYS A 143 16.97 -9.14 -28.90
C LYS A 143 17.46 -7.70 -28.68
N TYR A 144 17.76 -7.35 -27.43
CA TYR A 144 18.15 -5.99 -27.03
C TYR A 144 19.22 -6.04 -25.94
N PRO A 145 20.44 -6.47 -26.23
CA PRO A 145 21.50 -6.65 -25.24
C PRO A 145 21.85 -5.38 -24.48
N GLU A 146 21.71 -4.22 -25.11
CA GLU A 146 21.93 -2.90 -24.50
C GLU A 146 20.92 -2.54 -23.40
N ARG A 147 19.78 -3.23 -23.35
CA ARG A 147 18.72 -3.03 -22.34
C ARG A 147 18.73 -4.08 -21.24
N TYR A 148 19.65 -5.02 -21.33
CA TYR A 148 19.77 -6.08 -20.34
C TYR A 148 20.22 -5.51 -19.00
N ASN A 149 19.45 -5.81 -17.94
CA ASN A 149 19.87 -5.54 -16.57
C ASN A 149 20.02 -6.87 -15.83
N PRO A 150 21.23 -7.20 -15.32
CA PRO A 150 21.47 -8.46 -14.62
C PRO A 150 20.66 -8.59 -13.32
N LYS A 151 20.16 -7.48 -12.77
CA LYS A 151 19.28 -7.47 -11.59
C LYS A 151 17.82 -7.80 -11.92
N GLY A 152 17.46 -8.03 -13.18
CA GLY A 152 16.10 -8.34 -13.60
C GLY A 152 15.32 -7.16 -14.18
N LYS A 153 14.07 -7.43 -14.58
CA LYS A 153 13.14 -6.45 -15.14
C LYS A 153 12.63 -5.53 -14.02
N ALA A 154 12.58 -4.22 -14.29
CA ALA A 154 11.89 -3.28 -13.41
C ALA A 154 10.39 -3.59 -13.35
N LEU A 155 9.74 -3.28 -12.25
CA LEU A 155 8.28 -3.28 -12.17
C LEU A 155 7.71 -2.25 -13.16
N ASP A 156 6.59 -2.61 -13.77
CA ASP A 156 5.75 -1.68 -14.53
C ASP A 156 4.65 -1.08 -13.64
N GLU A 157 3.75 -0.30 -14.24
CA GLU A 157 2.67 0.40 -13.53
C GLU A 157 1.46 -0.50 -13.27
N ILE A 158 1.50 -1.78 -13.66
CA ILE A 158 0.40 -2.74 -13.44
C ILE A 158 0.89 -3.83 -12.50
N TRP A 159 0.42 -3.78 -11.27
CA TRP A 159 0.78 -4.75 -10.23
C TRP A 159 -0.36 -5.76 -10.04
N GLU A 160 -0.05 -7.03 -10.16
CA GLU A 160 -1.02 -8.11 -9.98
C GLU A 160 -0.81 -8.76 -8.60
N PHE A 161 -1.71 -8.47 -7.67
CA PHE A 161 -1.73 -9.10 -6.36
C PHE A 161 -3.13 -9.62 -6.05
N PRO A 162 -3.26 -10.89 -5.60
CA PRO A 162 -4.55 -11.47 -5.27
C PRO A 162 -5.18 -10.75 -4.06
N ILE A 163 -6.51 -10.66 -4.08
CA ILE A 163 -7.25 -10.19 -2.91
C ILE A 163 -7.12 -11.24 -1.81
N PRO A 164 -6.75 -10.85 -0.57
CA PRO A 164 -6.76 -11.78 0.55
C PRO A 164 -8.14 -12.42 0.72
N VAL A 165 -8.19 -13.72 0.95
CA VAL A 165 -9.45 -14.38 1.27
C VAL A 165 -9.94 -13.85 2.61
N GLN A 166 -11.18 -13.38 2.67
CA GLN A 166 -11.77 -12.90 3.92
C GLN A 166 -11.61 -13.96 5.01
N GLY A 167 -11.01 -13.57 6.13
CA GLY A 167 -10.79 -14.46 7.27
C GLY A 167 -9.44 -15.18 7.30
N SER A 168 -8.58 -15.03 6.31
CA SER A 168 -7.28 -15.72 6.27
C SER A 168 -6.13 -14.91 6.90
N TRP A 169 -6.26 -14.58 8.16
CA TRP A 169 -5.14 -14.11 8.97
C TRP A 169 -4.74 -15.22 9.95
N GLY A 170 -3.88 -16.13 9.52
CA GLY A 170 -3.53 -17.30 10.31
C GLY A 170 -4.72 -18.22 10.55
N ASP A 171 -4.82 -18.80 11.76
CA ASP A 171 -5.87 -19.76 12.14
C ASP A 171 -7.16 -19.10 12.70
N GLU A 172 -7.21 -17.75 12.78
CA GLU A 172 -8.36 -17.02 13.32
C GLU A 172 -9.12 -16.25 12.23
N TYR A 173 -10.45 -16.36 12.22
CA TYR A 173 -11.34 -15.64 11.31
C TYR A 173 -11.48 -14.18 11.77
N ILE A 174 -10.81 -13.25 11.06
CA ILE A 174 -10.96 -11.82 11.28
C ILE A 174 -11.87 -11.26 10.18
N ARG A 175 -13.06 -10.83 10.55
CA ARG A 175 -14.02 -10.21 9.64
C ARG A 175 -13.58 -8.78 9.32
N HIS A 176 -12.55 -8.63 8.47
CA HIS A 176 -12.13 -7.33 7.94
C HIS A 176 -12.64 -7.14 6.52
N PHE A 177 -13.19 -5.96 6.25
CA PHE A 177 -13.93 -5.74 5.00
C PHE A 177 -13.06 -5.53 3.75
N CYS A 178 -11.81 -5.13 3.87
CA CYS A 178 -10.92 -4.92 2.73
C CYS A 178 -9.45 -4.97 3.18
N PRO A 179 -8.90 -6.14 3.56
CA PRO A 179 -7.50 -6.22 3.91
C PRO A 179 -6.63 -6.01 2.67
N LEU A 180 -5.56 -5.24 2.80
CA LEU A 180 -4.55 -5.13 1.75
C LEU A 180 -3.77 -6.45 1.63
N PRO A 181 -3.37 -6.87 0.40
CA PRO A 181 -2.45 -7.99 0.25
C PRO A 181 -1.11 -7.67 0.93
N LYS A 182 -0.61 -8.60 1.74
CA LYS A 182 0.67 -8.41 2.43
C LYS A 182 1.86 -8.27 1.47
N GLU A 183 1.81 -8.94 0.33
CA GLU A 183 2.82 -8.87 -0.72
C GLU A 183 2.84 -7.50 -1.41
N LEU A 184 1.67 -6.91 -1.63
CA LEU A 184 1.53 -5.54 -2.14
C LEU A 184 2.19 -4.54 -1.17
N VAL A 185 1.86 -4.65 0.11
CA VAL A 185 2.44 -3.79 1.17
C VAL A 185 3.95 -4.01 1.28
N ALA A 186 4.42 -5.28 1.24
CA ALA A 186 5.85 -5.61 1.27
C ALA A 186 6.62 -4.95 0.11
N THR A 187 6.03 -4.94 -1.09
CA THR A 187 6.63 -4.30 -2.27
C THR A 187 6.83 -2.80 -2.05
N MET A 188 5.82 -2.09 -1.52
CA MET A 188 5.92 -0.65 -1.20
C MET A 188 6.97 -0.40 -0.11
N ILE A 189 7.01 -1.22 0.94
CA ILE A 189 8.00 -1.14 2.02
C ILE A 189 9.42 -1.31 1.47
N GLN A 190 9.66 -2.30 0.63
CA GLN A 190 10.98 -2.56 0.03
C GLN A 190 11.46 -1.41 -0.85
N ILE A 191 10.57 -0.81 -1.63
CA ILE A 191 10.89 0.32 -2.50
C ILE A 191 11.29 1.55 -1.67
N SER A 192 10.60 1.82 -0.58
CA SER A 192 10.63 3.13 0.10
C SER A 192 11.43 3.16 1.38
N THR A 193 11.89 2.01 1.89
CA THR A 193 12.50 1.94 3.23
C THR A 193 13.70 1.00 3.30
N ASP A 194 14.51 1.23 4.34
CA ASP A 194 15.52 0.28 4.84
C ASP A 194 15.12 -0.22 6.24
N GLU A 195 15.85 -1.21 6.79
CA GLU A 195 15.61 -1.69 8.16
C GLU A 195 15.68 -0.54 9.16
N ASN A 196 14.84 -0.60 10.19
CA ASN A 196 14.67 0.40 11.24
C ASN A 196 14.05 1.75 10.81
N ASP A 197 13.77 1.99 9.54
CA ASP A 197 12.98 3.14 9.12
C ASP A 197 11.56 3.09 9.73
N ILE A 198 10.94 4.25 9.92
CA ILE A 198 9.59 4.36 10.50
C ILE A 198 8.55 4.46 9.37
N ILE A 199 7.54 3.60 9.44
CA ILE A 199 6.40 3.56 8.53
C ILE A 199 5.16 4.03 9.28
N LEU A 200 4.36 4.88 8.64
CA LEU A 200 3.09 5.38 9.17
C LEU A 200 1.91 4.84 8.38
N ASP A 201 0.85 4.43 9.07
CA ASP A 201 -0.47 4.21 8.49
C ASP A 201 -1.52 4.99 9.31
N PRO A 202 -2.01 6.13 8.80
CA PRO A 202 -3.00 6.95 9.50
C PRO A 202 -4.43 6.37 9.48
N PHE A 203 -4.68 5.29 8.72
CA PHE A 203 -5.96 4.59 8.63
C PHE A 203 -5.73 3.08 8.71
N ALA A 204 -5.14 2.62 9.83
CA ALA A 204 -4.51 1.32 9.96
C ALA A 204 -5.44 0.12 9.82
N GLY A 205 -6.74 0.27 10.07
CA GLY A 205 -7.71 -0.81 10.00
C GLY A 205 -7.29 -2.03 10.82
N SER A 206 -7.21 -3.18 10.18
CA SER A 206 -6.73 -4.42 10.82
C SER A 206 -5.20 -4.47 11.02
N GLY A 207 -4.46 -3.45 10.58
CA GLY A 207 -3.03 -3.34 10.81
C GLY A 207 -2.14 -4.11 9.84
N THR A 208 -2.57 -4.35 8.61
CA THR A 208 -1.75 -5.05 7.60
C THR A 208 -0.40 -4.36 7.38
N VAL A 209 -0.41 -3.03 7.20
CA VAL A 209 0.80 -2.25 6.98
C VAL A 209 1.73 -2.36 8.19
N LEU A 210 1.18 -2.24 9.40
CA LEU A 210 1.94 -2.28 10.64
C LEU A 210 2.56 -3.67 10.88
N THR A 211 1.77 -4.73 10.66
CA THR A 211 2.23 -6.11 10.79
C THR A 211 3.35 -6.41 9.81
N GLN A 212 3.17 -6.01 8.53
CA GLN A 212 4.18 -6.23 7.50
C GLN A 212 5.45 -5.42 7.77
N SER A 213 5.33 -4.20 8.29
CA SER A 213 6.47 -3.38 8.72
C SER A 213 7.29 -4.06 9.80
N ALA A 214 6.62 -4.54 10.85
CA ALA A 214 7.27 -5.28 11.94
C ALA A 214 7.96 -6.56 11.46
N TYR A 215 7.30 -7.30 10.58
CA TYR A 215 7.83 -8.52 9.98
C TYR A 215 9.13 -8.25 9.22
N MET A 216 9.18 -7.13 8.48
CA MET A 216 10.34 -6.72 7.69
C MET A 216 11.36 -5.89 8.48
N LYS A 217 11.32 -5.89 9.82
CA LYS A 217 12.23 -5.15 10.71
C LYS A 217 12.18 -3.63 10.54
N ARG A 218 11.01 -3.07 10.19
CA ARG A 218 10.75 -1.64 10.22
C ARG A 218 10.02 -1.28 11.50
N ASN A 219 10.21 -0.05 11.96
CA ASN A 219 9.38 0.53 13.00
C ASN A 219 8.07 1.02 12.37
N TYR A 220 7.01 1.11 13.17
CA TYR A 220 5.70 1.49 12.65
C TYR A 220 4.92 2.34 13.64
N ILE A 221 4.06 3.19 13.10
CA ILE A 221 3.04 3.96 13.81
C ILE A 221 1.73 3.78 13.06
N GLY A 222 0.64 3.52 13.77
CA GLY A 222 -0.68 3.39 13.19
C GLY A 222 -1.72 4.14 13.97
N PHE A 223 -2.73 4.65 13.27
CA PHE A 223 -3.92 5.24 13.87
C PHE A 223 -5.15 4.48 13.40
N GLU A 224 -6.04 4.16 14.33
CA GLU A 224 -7.31 3.48 14.09
C GLU A 224 -8.34 3.98 15.10
N LEU A 225 -9.55 4.27 14.63
CA LEU A 225 -10.65 4.72 15.48
C LEU A 225 -11.42 3.55 16.11
N ASN A 226 -11.46 2.40 15.45
CA ASN A 226 -12.19 1.23 15.90
C ASN A 226 -11.37 0.43 16.91
N ASN A 227 -11.79 0.49 18.17
CA ASN A 227 -11.13 -0.22 19.28
C ASN A 227 -11.09 -1.75 19.11
N GLU A 228 -12.02 -2.35 18.37
CA GLU A 228 -12.00 -3.79 18.10
C GLU A 228 -10.84 -4.12 17.16
N TYR A 229 -10.62 -3.32 16.13
CA TYR A 229 -9.47 -3.49 15.23
C TYR A 229 -8.14 -3.31 15.95
N ILE A 230 -8.04 -2.32 16.86
CA ILE A 230 -6.84 -2.11 17.67
C ILE A 230 -6.56 -3.35 18.55
N LYS A 231 -7.56 -3.88 19.25
CA LYS A 231 -7.40 -5.10 20.08
C LYS A 231 -7.03 -6.32 19.24
N MET A 232 -7.64 -6.46 18.07
CA MET A 232 -7.33 -7.55 17.14
C MET A 232 -5.87 -7.46 16.67
N PHE A 233 -5.43 -6.27 16.26
CA PHE A 233 -4.06 -6.02 15.86
C PHE A 233 -3.06 -6.33 16.99
N GLU A 234 -3.28 -5.85 18.21
CA GLU A 234 -2.41 -6.11 19.36
C GLU A 234 -2.32 -7.60 19.69
N ASN A 235 -3.43 -8.32 19.67
CA ASN A 235 -3.46 -9.76 19.93
C ASN A 235 -2.77 -10.54 18.80
N TYR A 236 -2.92 -10.12 17.56
CA TYR A 236 -2.33 -10.75 16.40
C TYR A 236 -0.81 -10.54 16.38
N ILE A 237 -0.33 -9.32 16.53
CA ILE A 237 1.12 -9.02 16.51
C ILE A 237 1.87 -9.80 17.57
N LYS A 238 1.38 -9.84 18.81
CA LYS A 238 2.05 -10.58 19.89
C LYS A 238 2.25 -12.06 19.57
N ARG A 239 1.31 -12.68 18.85
CA ARG A 239 1.36 -14.11 18.49
C ARG A 239 2.15 -14.40 17.22
N THR A 240 2.10 -13.52 16.25
CA THR A 240 2.54 -13.80 14.88
C THR A 240 3.87 -13.17 14.49
N ILE A 241 4.31 -12.07 15.09
CA ILE A 241 5.62 -11.47 14.76
C ILE A 241 6.74 -12.49 14.90
N LYS A 242 6.73 -13.31 15.96
CA LYS A 242 7.79 -14.30 16.23
C LYS A 242 7.83 -15.40 15.17
N LYS A 243 6.66 -15.83 14.68
CA LYS A 243 6.52 -16.86 13.63
C LYS A 243 6.95 -16.31 12.27
N TYR A 244 6.44 -15.15 11.88
CA TYR A 244 6.71 -14.55 10.57
C TYR A 244 8.10 -13.93 10.42
N ARG A 245 8.72 -13.43 11.49
CA ARG A 245 10.15 -13.04 11.47
C ARG A 245 11.04 -14.21 11.06
N LYS A 246 10.77 -15.39 11.60
CA LYS A 246 11.56 -16.59 11.30
C LYS A 246 11.37 -17.04 9.84
N GLU A 247 10.16 -16.94 9.30
CA GLU A 247 9.87 -17.23 7.89
C GLU A 247 10.53 -16.21 6.94
N TYR A 248 10.52 -14.93 7.30
CA TYR A 248 11.16 -13.88 6.51
C TYR A 248 12.69 -14.04 6.50
N GLU A 249 13.30 -14.30 7.64
CA GLU A 249 14.73 -14.58 7.75
C GLU A 249 15.14 -15.79 6.91
N LEU A 250 14.29 -16.82 6.86
CA LEU A 250 14.50 -17.99 6.02
C LEU A 250 14.39 -17.64 4.52
N LEU A 251 13.41 -16.83 4.13
CA LEU A 251 13.24 -16.38 2.74
C LEU A 251 14.38 -15.46 2.29
N GLU A 252 14.85 -14.54 3.15
CA GLU A 252 16.02 -13.71 2.87
C GLU A 252 17.29 -14.56 2.69
N GLN A 253 17.45 -15.62 3.49
CA GLN A 253 18.56 -16.56 3.35
C GLN A 253 18.49 -17.33 2.03
N LEU A 254 17.30 -17.81 1.63
CA LEU A 254 17.09 -18.49 0.35
C LEU A 254 17.32 -17.56 -0.84
N TRP A 255 16.83 -16.33 -0.80
CA TRP A 255 17.06 -15.33 -1.86
C TRP A 255 18.52 -14.84 -1.90
N GLY A 256 19.18 -14.76 -0.73
CA GLY A 256 20.61 -14.43 -0.64
C GLY A 256 21.52 -15.49 -1.22
N THR A 257 21.17 -16.78 -1.07
CA THR A 257 21.91 -17.91 -1.64
C THR A 257 21.72 -18.04 -3.16
N GLU A 258 20.54 -17.77 -3.68
CA GLU A 258 20.31 -17.77 -5.14
C GLU A 258 21.02 -16.62 -5.88
N ARG A 259 21.32 -15.50 -5.20
CA ARG A 259 22.11 -14.39 -5.77
C ARG A 259 23.62 -14.64 -5.83
N ASN A 260 24.12 -15.61 -5.05
CA ASN A 260 25.55 -15.94 -4.96
C ASN A 260 25.98 -17.11 -5.85
N VAL A 261 25.12 -17.61 -6.72
CA VAL A 261 25.39 -18.77 -7.60
C VAL A 261 25.66 -18.35 -9.05
N TYR A 262 26.00 -17.10 -9.30
CA TYR A 262 26.49 -16.68 -10.63
C TYR A 262 27.61 -15.64 -10.53
#